data_fc945657753042a6de11151fbcb9ec99
#
_entry.id   fc945657753042a6de11151fbcb9ec99
#
_cell.length_a   1.000
_cell.length_b   1.000
_cell.length_c   1.000
_cell.angle_alpha   90.00
_cell.angle_beta   90.00
_cell.angle_gamma   90.00
#
_symmetry.space_group_name_H-M   'P 1'
#
loop_
_entity.id
_entity.type
_entity.pdbx_description
1 polymer ?
#
loop_
_entity_poly.entity_id
_entity_poly.type
_entity_poly.pdbx_seq_one_letter_code
_entity_poly.pdbx_strand_id
1 'polypeptide(L)'
;STNFYDALIEQNAMYLDGKTNLDIVKNNSKKLKELGLSKEEWRRAYQFLFMKAAQTEPLQANHQFTPDAIGFIITFLIDQLAKGDQLDVLEVGSGTGNLAETIVNNSRLTIDYLGLEVDDLLIDLSASIADVMESNVVFAQGDAVRPQVLKESDLIVSDLPIGYYPDDAIAQRYQVASSEGHTYAHHLMMEQALKYLKPQGVAIFLAPNNLLTSPQSDLL
;
A
#
# COMPACT_ATOMS: atom_id res chain seq x y z
N SER A 1 -6.61 22.73 -13.89
CA SER A 1 -5.19 22.34 -13.96
C SER A 1 -5.09 20.89 -13.49
N THR A 2 -4.49 20.07 -14.28
CA THR A 2 -4.19 18.67 -13.92
C THR A 2 -3.15 18.69 -12.80
N ASN A 3 -3.35 17.95 -11.71
CA ASN A 3 -2.35 17.83 -10.67
C ASN A 3 -1.21 16.88 -11.13
N PHE A 4 -0.12 16.84 -10.37
CA PHE A 4 1.04 16.02 -10.71
C PHE A 4 0.68 14.52 -10.84
N TYR A 5 -0.15 13.99 -9.96
CA TYR A 5 -0.47 12.57 -9.90
C TYR A 5 -1.38 12.14 -11.05
N ASP A 6 -2.37 12.95 -11.42
CA ASP A 6 -3.18 12.72 -12.63
C ASP A 6 -2.31 12.72 -13.88
N ALA A 7 -1.38 13.69 -13.98
CA ALA A 7 -0.45 13.76 -15.11
C ALA A 7 0.47 12.53 -15.17
N LEU A 8 0.87 11.98 -14.02
CA LEU A 8 1.69 10.77 -13.95
C LEU A 8 0.91 9.54 -14.44
N ILE A 9 -0.35 9.39 -14.03
CA ILE A 9 -1.23 8.32 -14.52
C ILE A 9 -1.39 8.38 -16.02
N GLU A 10 -1.64 9.59 -16.57
CA GLU A 10 -1.72 9.80 -18.03
C GLU A 10 -0.40 9.45 -18.73
N GLN A 11 0.75 9.83 -18.17
CA GLN A 11 2.07 9.50 -18.72
C GLN A 11 2.35 7.98 -18.68
N ASN A 12 1.94 7.30 -17.64
CA ASN A 12 2.05 5.85 -17.54
C ASN A 12 1.23 5.16 -18.66
N ALA A 13 -0.02 5.63 -18.89
CA ALA A 13 -0.85 5.13 -19.98
C ALA A 13 -0.22 5.36 -21.35
N MET A 14 0.32 6.56 -21.61
CA MET A 14 1.02 6.88 -22.85
C MET A 14 2.29 6.05 -23.05
N TYR A 15 3.01 5.73 -21.97
CA TYR A 15 4.16 4.85 -22.02
C TYR A 15 3.77 3.43 -22.43
N LEU A 16 2.66 2.91 -21.92
CA LEU A 16 2.19 1.55 -22.19
C LEU A 16 1.62 1.39 -23.60
N ASP A 17 0.71 2.27 -24.02
CA ASP A 17 -0.01 2.14 -25.28
C ASP A 17 0.65 2.87 -26.47
N GLY A 18 1.60 3.75 -26.19
CA GLY A 18 2.34 4.52 -27.20
C GLY A 18 1.52 5.62 -27.90
N LYS A 19 0.29 5.87 -27.44
CA LYS A 19 -0.62 6.84 -28.06
C LYS A 19 -0.42 8.24 -27.48
N THR A 20 0.39 9.03 -28.14
CA THR A 20 0.58 10.45 -27.83
C THR A 20 0.94 11.22 -29.09
N ASN A 21 0.53 12.48 -29.15
CA ASN A 21 0.91 13.42 -30.22
C ASN A 21 2.16 14.25 -29.85
N LEU A 22 2.68 14.08 -28.63
CA LEU A 22 3.82 14.83 -28.14
C LEU A 22 5.12 14.08 -28.44
N ASP A 23 5.94 14.60 -29.34
CA ASP A 23 7.22 13.98 -29.73
C ASP A 23 8.18 13.80 -28.55
N ILE A 24 8.16 14.73 -27.57
CA ILE A 24 8.98 14.62 -26.37
C ILE A 24 8.58 13.39 -25.54
N VAL A 25 7.29 13.11 -25.42
CA VAL A 25 6.77 11.94 -24.69
C VAL A 25 7.15 10.64 -25.42
N LYS A 26 6.98 10.61 -26.75
CA LYS A 26 7.41 9.46 -27.58
C LYS A 26 8.88 9.15 -27.41
N ASN A 27 9.74 10.17 -27.52
CA ASN A 27 11.19 10.03 -27.42
C ASN A 27 11.63 9.57 -26.02
N ASN A 28 11.01 10.12 -24.96
CA ASN A 28 11.31 9.71 -23.60
C ASN A 28 10.84 8.29 -23.32
N SER A 29 9.64 7.92 -23.74
CA SER A 29 9.12 6.54 -23.60
C SER A 29 10.02 5.53 -24.33
N LYS A 30 10.51 5.88 -25.52
CA LYS A 30 11.47 5.03 -26.24
C LYS A 30 12.77 4.83 -25.45
N LYS A 31 13.34 5.94 -24.94
CA LYS A 31 14.56 5.87 -24.11
C LYS A 31 14.37 5.03 -22.85
N LEU A 32 13.23 5.18 -22.15
CA LEU A 32 12.90 4.38 -20.97
C LEU A 32 12.81 2.89 -21.31
N LYS A 33 12.18 2.53 -22.42
CA LYS A 33 12.11 1.13 -22.89
C LYS A 33 13.49 0.57 -23.24
N GLU A 34 14.36 1.39 -23.84
CA GLU A 34 15.74 1.00 -24.18
C GLU A 34 16.62 0.76 -22.93
N LEU A 35 16.31 1.40 -21.78
CA LEU A 35 17.04 1.18 -20.53
C LEU A 35 16.79 -0.22 -19.94
N GLY A 36 15.64 -0.84 -20.24
CA GLY A 36 15.34 -2.19 -19.74
C GLY A 36 15.31 -2.29 -18.22
N LEU A 37 14.69 -1.31 -17.55
CA LEU A 37 14.67 -1.25 -16.10
C LEU A 37 14.00 -2.49 -15.49
N SER A 38 14.62 -3.04 -14.45
CA SER A 38 14.01 -4.05 -13.59
C SER A 38 12.82 -3.49 -12.80
N LYS A 39 11.96 -4.35 -12.26
CA LYS A 39 10.82 -3.94 -11.43
C LYS A 39 11.27 -3.12 -10.22
N GLU A 40 12.37 -3.50 -9.58
CA GLU A 40 12.91 -2.77 -8.43
C GLU A 40 13.51 -1.40 -8.82
N GLU A 41 14.12 -1.27 -9.99
CA GLU A 41 14.58 0.03 -10.51
C GLU A 41 13.40 0.94 -10.83
N TRP A 42 12.31 0.41 -11.41
CA TRP A 42 11.07 1.15 -11.60
C TRP A 42 10.49 1.61 -10.27
N ARG A 43 10.38 0.74 -9.27
CA ARG A 43 9.87 1.10 -7.95
C ARG A 43 10.66 2.26 -7.34
N ARG A 44 11.99 2.19 -7.38
CA ARG A 44 12.88 3.25 -6.87
C ARG A 44 12.74 4.55 -7.65
N ALA A 45 12.58 4.47 -8.97
CA ALA A 45 12.34 5.65 -9.79
C ALA A 45 11.03 6.36 -9.42
N TYR A 46 9.94 5.62 -9.24
CA TYR A 46 8.67 6.18 -8.78
C TYR A 46 8.78 6.75 -7.38
N GLN A 47 9.41 6.05 -6.45
CA GLN A 47 9.64 6.55 -5.09
C GLN A 47 10.40 7.89 -5.11
N PHE A 48 11.46 7.98 -5.89
CA PHE A 48 12.21 9.23 -6.06
C PHE A 48 11.33 10.35 -6.64
N LEU A 49 10.50 10.02 -7.62
CA LEU A 49 9.57 10.96 -8.24
C LEU A 49 8.55 11.49 -7.22
N PHE A 50 7.98 10.61 -6.38
CA PHE A 50 7.06 11.01 -5.30
C PHE A 50 7.74 11.87 -4.25
N MET A 51 8.96 11.54 -3.84
CA MET A 51 9.73 12.36 -2.91
C MET A 51 9.98 13.77 -3.45
N LYS A 52 10.17 13.91 -4.77
CA LYS A 52 10.28 15.22 -5.43
C LYS A 52 8.94 15.95 -5.49
N ALA A 53 7.88 15.27 -5.89
CA ALA A 53 6.55 15.85 -6.00
C ALA A 53 6.02 16.32 -4.63
N ALA A 54 6.27 15.59 -3.56
CA ALA A 54 5.85 15.93 -2.20
C ALA A 54 6.39 17.29 -1.70
N GLN A 55 7.43 17.83 -2.34
CA GLN A 55 7.95 19.17 -2.02
C GLN A 55 7.04 20.29 -2.55
N THR A 56 6.25 20.04 -3.57
CA THR A 56 5.39 21.02 -4.24
C THR A 56 3.90 20.68 -4.16
N GLU A 57 3.58 19.41 -4.27
CA GLU A 57 2.21 18.88 -4.20
C GLU A 57 2.20 17.67 -3.25
N PRO A 58 2.15 17.90 -1.92
CA PRO A 58 2.18 16.80 -0.97
C PRO A 58 0.92 15.94 -1.12
N LEU A 59 1.08 14.63 -1.13
CA LEU A 59 0.00 13.70 -0.81
C LEU A 59 -0.51 14.01 0.60
N GLN A 60 -1.75 13.62 0.90
CA GLN A 60 -2.33 13.87 2.23
C GLN A 60 -1.36 13.45 3.34
N ALA A 61 -1.38 14.18 4.46
CA ALA A 61 -0.41 14.02 5.55
C ALA A 61 -0.29 12.59 6.12
N ASN A 62 -1.29 11.74 5.88
CA ASN A 62 -1.33 10.36 6.34
C ASN A 62 -0.74 9.35 5.35
N HIS A 63 -0.29 9.79 4.17
CA HIS A 63 0.27 8.94 3.11
C HIS A 63 1.79 9.09 3.06
N GLN A 64 2.45 8.74 4.14
CA GLN A 64 3.91 8.67 4.18
C GLN A 64 4.38 7.38 3.52
N PHE A 65 5.50 7.45 2.80
CA PHE A 65 6.16 6.26 2.28
C PHE A 65 6.80 5.47 3.42
N THR A 66 6.55 4.17 3.46
CA THR A 66 7.34 3.27 4.29
C THR A 66 8.81 3.35 3.84
N PRO A 67 9.76 3.71 4.72
CA PRO A 67 11.17 3.75 4.35
C PRO A 67 11.68 2.40 3.86
N ASP A 68 12.56 2.41 2.86
CA ASP A 68 13.11 1.18 2.27
C ASP A 68 13.69 0.22 3.31
N ALA A 69 14.41 0.73 4.31
CA ALA A 69 14.96 -0.08 5.38
C ALA A 69 13.88 -0.88 6.14
N ILE A 70 12.73 -0.26 6.41
CA ILE A 70 11.59 -0.92 7.05
C ILE A 70 10.95 -1.92 6.09
N GLY A 71 10.75 -1.54 4.82
CA GLY A 71 10.22 -2.44 3.79
C GLY A 71 11.06 -3.70 3.63
N PHE A 72 12.39 -3.59 3.65
CA PHE A 72 13.30 -4.74 3.60
C PHE A 72 13.26 -5.59 4.88
N ILE A 73 13.13 -4.98 6.06
CA ILE A 73 12.93 -5.73 7.32
C ILE A 73 11.62 -6.51 7.27
N ILE A 74 10.54 -5.90 6.82
CA ILE A 74 9.24 -6.56 6.67
C ILE A 74 9.36 -7.73 5.68
N THR A 75 10.00 -7.52 4.52
CA THR A 75 10.24 -8.57 3.53
C THR A 75 11.05 -9.73 4.11
N PHE A 76 12.10 -9.44 4.86
CA PHE A 76 12.89 -10.45 5.56
C PHE A 76 12.05 -11.24 6.56
N LEU A 77 11.23 -10.58 7.37
CA LEU A 77 10.35 -11.24 8.33
C LEU A 77 9.33 -12.16 7.61
N ILE A 78 8.74 -11.69 6.51
CA ILE A 78 7.83 -12.49 5.68
C ILE A 78 8.54 -13.76 5.20
N ASP A 79 9.74 -13.63 4.65
CA ASP A 79 10.52 -14.77 4.16
C ASP A 79 10.90 -15.76 5.25
N GLN A 80 11.06 -15.32 6.51
CA GLN A 80 11.38 -16.19 7.64
C GLN A 80 10.13 -16.86 8.24
N LEU A 81 9.00 -16.18 8.24
CA LEU A 81 7.76 -16.65 8.88
C LEU A 81 6.90 -17.52 7.94
N ALA A 82 7.13 -17.47 6.64
CA ALA A 82 6.37 -18.23 5.66
C ALA A 82 6.58 -19.74 5.83
N LYS A 83 5.50 -20.51 5.69
CA LYS A 83 5.48 -21.98 5.78
C LYS A 83 5.47 -22.66 4.41
N GLY A 84 6.20 -22.12 3.45
CA GLY A 84 6.25 -22.65 2.08
C GLY A 84 6.77 -21.63 1.11
N ASP A 85 6.73 -21.95 -0.17
CA ASP A 85 7.28 -21.10 -1.23
C ASP A 85 6.21 -20.19 -1.86
N GLN A 86 4.94 -20.36 -1.48
CA GLN A 86 3.79 -19.60 -1.99
C GLN A 86 3.00 -19.01 -0.83
N LEU A 87 2.59 -17.74 -0.95
CA LEU A 87 1.98 -17.00 0.14
C LEU A 87 0.88 -16.07 -0.39
N ASP A 88 -0.28 -16.08 0.26
CA ASP A 88 -1.33 -15.08 0.09
C ASP A 88 -1.09 -13.93 1.08
N VAL A 89 -0.93 -12.71 0.58
CA VAL A 89 -0.71 -11.51 1.38
C VAL A 89 -1.82 -10.48 1.14
N LEU A 90 -2.38 -9.96 2.22
CA LEU A 90 -3.27 -8.81 2.20
C LEU A 90 -2.57 -7.62 2.88
N GLU A 91 -2.45 -6.51 2.17
CA GLU A 91 -2.08 -5.22 2.74
C GLU A 91 -3.31 -4.34 2.91
N VAL A 92 -3.53 -3.83 4.11
CA VAL A 92 -4.59 -2.86 4.40
C VAL A 92 -4.00 -1.46 4.49
N GLY A 93 -4.56 -0.52 3.71
CA GLY A 93 -3.99 0.81 3.56
C GLY A 93 -2.74 0.80 2.68
N SER A 94 -2.84 0.29 1.45
CA SER A 94 -1.69 0.08 0.57
C SER A 94 -1.08 1.37 -0.02
N GLY A 95 -1.77 2.49 0.09
CA GLY A 95 -1.28 3.78 -0.35
C GLY A 95 -0.86 3.81 -1.82
N THR A 96 0.35 4.25 -2.09
CA THR A 96 0.92 4.29 -3.44
C THR A 96 1.39 2.94 -3.97
N GLY A 97 1.30 1.88 -3.16
CA GLY A 97 1.80 0.54 -3.51
C GLY A 97 3.30 0.34 -3.29
N ASN A 98 4.03 1.32 -2.76
CA ASN A 98 5.47 1.21 -2.61
C ASN A 98 5.91 0.05 -1.69
N LEU A 99 5.22 -0.17 -0.57
CA LEU A 99 5.51 -1.31 0.32
C LEU A 99 5.21 -2.64 -0.36
N ALA A 100 4.06 -2.75 -1.03
CA ALA A 100 3.67 -3.92 -1.79
C ALA A 100 4.73 -4.32 -2.82
N GLU A 101 5.15 -3.37 -3.64
CA GLU A 101 6.16 -3.60 -4.67
C GLU A 101 7.54 -3.89 -4.08
N THR A 102 7.89 -3.27 -2.94
CA THR A 102 9.13 -3.59 -2.22
C THR A 102 9.14 -5.06 -1.78
N ILE A 103 8.06 -5.54 -1.20
CA ILE A 103 7.92 -6.91 -0.73
C ILE A 103 8.00 -7.89 -1.90
N VAL A 104 7.17 -7.70 -2.92
CA VAL A 104 7.08 -8.62 -4.06
C VAL A 104 8.38 -8.68 -4.86
N ASN A 105 9.06 -7.54 -5.05
CA ASN A 105 10.30 -7.49 -5.81
C ASN A 105 11.50 -8.10 -5.07
N ASN A 106 11.47 -8.16 -3.74
CA ASN A 106 12.63 -8.54 -2.93
C ASN A 106 12.44 -9.82 -2.12
N SER A 107 11.22 -10.36 -2.03
CA SER A 107 10.97 -11.66 -1.41
C SER A 107 11.46 -12.81 -2.30
N ARG A 108 11.92 -13.89 -1.67
CA ARG A 108 12.23 -15.16 -2.33
C ARG A 108 11.00 -15.99 -2.65
N LEU A 109 9.84 -15.60 -2.14
CA LEU A 109 8.58 -16.35 -2.24
C LEU A 109 7.79 -15.93 -3.48
N THR A 110 6.92 -16.82 -3.94
CA THR A 110 5.85 -16.46 -4.88
C THR A 110 4.68 -15.90 -4.07
N ILE A 111 4.38 -14.62 -4.25
CA ILE A 111 3.37 -13.92 -3.46
C ILE A 111 2.18 -13.55 -4.34
N ASP A 112 0.99 -13.99 -3.93
CA ASP A 112 -0.29 -13.47 -4.40
C ASP A 112 -0.68 -12.30 -3.48
N TYR A 113 -0.48 -11.08 -3.96
CA TYR A 113 -0.55 -9.87 -3.15
C TYR A 113 -1.76 -9.03 -3.51
N LEU A 114 -2.59 -8.71 -2.52
CA LEU A 114 -3.71 -7.79 -2.63
C LEU A 114 -3.47 -6.57 -1.73
N GLY A 115 -3.43 -5.38 -2.32
CA GLY A 115 -3.44 -4.11 -1.61
C GLY A 115 -4.84 -3.52 -1.57
N LEU A 116 -5.35 -3.20 -0.38
CA LEU A 116 -6.63 -2.53 -0.18
C LEU A 116 -6.39 -1.07 0.20
N GLU A 117 -7.01 -0.14 -0.54
CA GLU A 117 -6.87 1.30 -0.32
C GLU A 117 -8.22 2.00 -0.50
N VAL A 118 -8.49 3.01 0.30
CA VAL A 118 -9.77 3.75 0.27
C VAL A 118 -9.74 4.93 -0.69
N ASP A 119 -8.59 5.51 -0.93
CA ASP A 119 -8.41 6.71 -1.76
C ASP A 119 -8.36 6.35 -3.24
N ASP A 120 -9.31 6.90 -4.03
CA ASP A 120 -9.46 6.64 -5.46
C ASP A 120 -8.20 6.99 -6.26
N LEU A 121 -7.58 8.15 -5.94
CA LEU A 121 -6.38 8.61 -6.64
C LEU A 121 -5.21 7.65 -6.39
N LEU A 122 -5.04 7.18 -5.15
CA LEU A 122 -3.98 6.26 -4.81
C LEU A 122 -4.17 4.88 -5.45
N ILE A 123 -5.42 4.42 -5.58
CA ILE A 123 -5.74 3.18 -6.32
C ILE A 123 -5.35 3.32 -7.79
N ASP A 124 -5.80 4.38 -8.46
CA ASP A 124 -5.49 4.59 -9.87
C ASP A 124 -3.98 4.72 -10.10
N LEU A 125 -3.31 5.43 -9.19
CA LEU A 125 -1.87 5.64 -9.24
C LEU A 125 -1.10 4.33 -9.04
N SER A 126 -1.40 3.56 -8.00
CA SER A 126 -0.72 2.29 -7.71
C SER A 126 -0.97 1.24 -8.81
N ALA A 127 -2.19 1.16 -9.33
CA ALA A 127 -2.52 0.28 -10.45
C ALA A 127 -1.76 0.67 -11.72
N SER A 128 -1.69 1.97 -12.06
CA SER A 128 -0.97 2.44 -13.25
C SER A 128 0.55 2.18 -13.14
N ILE A 129 1.12 2.31 -11.95
CA ILE A 129 2.52 2.00 -11.68
C ILE A 129 2.77 0.49 -11.80
N ALA A 130 1.91 -0.34 -11.23
CA ALA A 130 2.00 -1.80 -11.34
C ALA A 130 1.95 -2.25 -12.80
N ASP A 131 1.12 -1.64 -13.64
CA ASP A 131 1.05 -1.91 -15.07
C ASP A 131 2.39 -1.58 -15.77
N VAL A 132 3.00 -0.43 -15.49
CA VAL A 132 4.32 -0.07 -16.05
C VAL A 132 5.41 -1.03 -15.61
N MET A 133 5.37 -1.47 -14.35
CA MET A 133 6.34 -2.41 -13.77
C MET A 133 6.11 -3.86 -14.22
N GLU A 134 4.99 -4.15 -14.89
CA GLU A 134 4.52 -5.53 -15.15
C GLU A 134 4.44 -6.34 -13.84
N SER A 135 3.97 -5.69 -12.78
CA SER A 135 3.81 -6.29 -11.45
C SER A 135 2.57 -7.17 -11.38
N ASN A 136 2.62 -8.21 -10.56
CA ASN A 136 1.48 -9.08 -10.26
C ASN A 136 0.68 -8.62 -9.02
N VAL A 137 1.06 -7.50 -8.41
CA VAL A 137 0.29 -6.92 -7.29
C VAL A 137 -1.06 -6.46 -7.79
N VAL A 138 -2.11 -6.85 -7.09
CA VAL A 138 -3.48 -6.39 -7.36
C VAL A 138 -3.85 -5.35 -6.31
N PHE A 139 -4.41 -4.24 -6.77
CA PHE A 139 -4.94 -3.20 -5.90
C PHE A 139 -6.46 -3.15 -6.01
N ALA A 140 -7.15 -3.04 -4.88
CA ALA A 140 -8.60 -2.94 -4.80
C ALA A 140 -9.02 -1.77 -3.93
N GLN A 141 -10.05 -1.06 -4.37
CA GLN A 141 -10.62 0.02 -3.58
C GLN A 141 -11.50 -0.54 -2.46
N GLY A 142 -11.28 -0.05 -1.25
CA GLY A 142 -12.11 -0.41 -0.10
C GLY A 142 -11.62 0.23 1.20
N ASP A 143 -12.58 0.54 2.06
CA ASP A 143 -12.30 0.99 3.41
C ASP A 143 -11.92 -0.22 4.29
N ALA A 144 -10.68 -0.24 4.78
CA ALA A 144 -10.14 -1.34 5.58
C ALA A 144 -10.83 -1.51 6.95
N VAL A 145 -11.55 -0.49 7.41
CA VAL A 145 -12.36 -0.57 8.64
C VAL A 145 -13.71 -1.24 8.35
N ARG A 146 -14.27 -1.07 7.16
CA ARG A 146 -15.56 -1.68 6.81
C ARG A 146 -15.35 -3.12 6.34
N PRO A 147 -16.22 -4.07 6.75
CA PRO A 147 -16.13 -5.45 6.30
C PRO A 147 -16.13 -5.55 4.76
N GLN A 148 -15.15 -6.27 4.23
CA GLN A 148 -14.98 -6.56 2.81
C GLN A 148 -15.18 -8.05 2.55
N VAL A 149 -15.55 -8.40 1.32
CA VAL A 149 -15.62 -9.82 0.89
C VAL A 149 -14.25 -10.19 0.29
N LEU A 150 -13.36 -10.66 1.15
CA LEU A 150 -12.00 -11.05 0.79
C LEU A 150 -11.73 -12.51 1.13
N LYS A 151 -10.83 -13.15 0.39
CA LYS A 151 -10.31 -14.46 0.81
C LYS A 151 -9.42 -14.28 2.04
N GLU A 152 -9.35 -15.31 2.88
CA GLU A 152 -8.39 -15.34 3.98
C GLU A 152 -6.96 -15.41 3.43
N SER A 153 -6.05 -14.71 4.10
CA SER A 153 -4.64 -14.60 3.73
C SER A 153 -3.73 -15.28 4.74
N ASP A 154 -2.59 -15.76 4.28
CA ASP A 154 -1.54 -16.33 5.14
C ASP A 154 -0.85 -15.26 5.97
N LEU A 155 -0.75 -14.05 5.40
CA LEU A 155 -0.09 -12.91 6.02
C LEU A 155 -0.86 -11.63 5.73
N ILE A 156 -0.96 -10.81 6.78
CA ILE A 156 -1.46 -9.43 6.67
C ILE A 156 -0.33 -8.48 6.99
N VAL A 157 -0.22 -7.42 6.21
CA VAL A 157 0.76 -6.35 6.44
C VAL A 157 0.08 -4.99 6.36
N SER A 158 0.53 -4.04 7.15
CA SER A 158 0.14 -2.64 7.01
C SER A 158 1.17 -1.70 7.64
N ASP A 159 1.45 -0.63 6.94
CA ASP A 159 1.97 0.61 7.53
C ASP A 159 0.75 1.45 7.93
N LEU A 160 0.38 1.35 9.22
CA LEU A 160 -0.89 1.85 9.72
C LEU A 160 -0.95 3.38 9.71
N PRO A 161 -2.05 3.99 9.23
CA PRO A 161 -2.22 5.43 9.21
C PRO A 161 -2.34 5.99 10.64
N ILE A 162 -1.89 7.23 10.81
CA ILE A 162 -2.05 7.96 12.07
C ILE A 162 -3.27 8.88 11.93
N GLY A 163 -4.24 8.76 12.83
CA GLY A 163 -5.42 9.61 12.85
C GLY A 163 -6.67 8.91 13.35
N TYR A 164 -7.70 9.70 13.57
CA TYR A 164 -9.01 9.17 13.98
C TYR A 164 -9.82 8.73 12.77
N TYR A 165 -10.58 7.67 12.96
CA TYR A 165 -11.54 7.23 11.97
C TYR A 165 -12.76 8.18 11.96
N PRO A 166 -13.23 8.65 10.79
CA PRO A 166 -14.19 9.74 10.72
C PRO A 166 -15.63 9.33 11.07
N ASP A 167 -15.96 8.03 11.05
CA ASP A 167 -17.30 7.51 11.31
C ASP A 167 -17.38 6.81 12.67
N ASP A 168 -17.74 7.58 13.71
CA ASP A 168 -17.85 7.05 15.07
C ASP A 168 -18.91 5.96 15.21
N ALA A 169 -19.99 5.99 14.41
CA ALA A 169 -21.03 4.97 14.46
C ALA A 169 -20.52 3.60 13.96
N ILE A 170 -19.62 3.62 12.99
CA ILE A 170 -18.93 2.40 12.56
C ILE A 170 -17.88 1.99 13.61
N ALA A 171 -17.09 2.94 14.13
CA ALA A 171 -16.07 2.66 15.12
C ALA A 171 -16.63 1.95 16.37
N GLN A 172 -17.79 2.37 16.86
CA GLN A 172 -18.45 1.79 18.02
C GLN A 172 -18.90 0.33 17.85
N ARG A 173 -18.79 -0.24 16.66
CA ARG A 173 -19.05 -1.67 16.41
C ARG A 173 -17.87 -2.57 16.73
N TYR A 174 -16.70 -2.01 17.00
CA TYR A 174 -15.46 -2.71 17.27
C TYR A 174 -15.18 -2.84 18.76
N GLN A 175 -14.48 -3.90 19.15
CA GLN A 175 -14.09 -4.12 20.55
C GLN A 175 -13.09 -3.07 21.02
N VAL A 176 -12.19 -2.64 20.10
CA VAL A 176 -11.17 -1.63 20.35
C VAL A 176 -11.69 -0.18 20.28
N ALA A 177 -13.01 0.01 20.19
CA ALA A 177 -13.59 1.34 20.14
C ALA A 177 -13.27 2.14 21.41
N SER A 178 -12.99 3.43 21.26
CA SER A 178 -12.82 4.34 22.38
C SER A 178 -14.17 4.53 23.11
N SER A 179 -14.14 4.46 24.43
CA SER A 179 -15.30 4.81 25.27
C SER A 179 -15.48 6.32 25.41
N GLU A 180 -14.47 7.10 25.11
CA GLU A 180 -14.42 8.56 25.27
C GLU A 180 -13.95 9.26 24.00
N GLY A 181 -14.90 9.52 23.08
CA GLY A 181 -14.61 10.28 21.87
C GLY A 181 -14.25 9.42 20.65
N HIS A 182 -13.42 9.96 19.76
CA HIS A 182 -13.09 9.32 18.50
C HIS A 182 -12.11 8.14 18.68
N THR A 183 -12.27 7.13 17.83
CA THR A 183 -11.36 5.97 17.81
C THR A 183 -10.29 6.15 16.73
N TYR A 184 -9.05 5.79 17.04
CA TYR A 184 -7.98 5.77 16.06
C TYR A 184 -8.27 4.74 14.95
N ALA A 185 -8.05 5.16 13.70
CA ALA A 185 -8.24 4.31 12.54
C ALA A 185 -7.37 3.04 12.60
N HIS A 186 -6.12 3.15 13.06
CA HIS A 186 -5.22 2.01 13.14
C HIS A 186 -5.69 0.92 14.09
N HIS A 187 -6.36 1.25 15.22
CA HIS A 187 -6.95 0.25 16.10
C HIS A 187 -8.06 -0.55 15.39
N LEU A 188 -8.95 0.15 14.69
CA LEU A 188 -10.06 -0.47 13.96
C LEU A 188 -9.55 -1.32 12.79
N MET A 189 -8.56 -0.82 12.06
CA MET A 189 -7.95 -1.54 10.95
C MET A 189 -7.29 -2.84 11.40
N MET A 190 -6.58 -2.83 12.54
CA MET A 190 -5.98 -4.04 13.12
C MET A 190 -7.07 -5.07 13.44
N GLU A 191 -8.12 -4.70 14.19
CA GLU A 191 -9.20 -5.63 14.54
C GLU A 191 -9.91 -6.18 13.30
N GLN A 192 -10.21 -5.32 12.31
CA GLN A 192 -10.87 -5.77 11.09
C GLN A 192 -9.97 -6.67 10.25
N ALA A 193 -8.71 -6.31 10.08
CA ALA A 193 -7.76 -7.05 9.26
C ALA A 193 -7.55 -8.49 9.75
N LEU A 194 -7.49 -8.69 11.07
CA LEU A 194 -7.32 -10.04 11.64
C LEU A 194 -8.46 -11.00 11.31
N LYS A 195 -9.64 -10.50 10.92
CA LYS A 195 -10.75 -11.34 10.45
C LYS A 195 -10.51 -11.97 9.08
N TYR A 196 -9.53 -11.47 8.33
CA TYR A 196 -9.10 -12.01 7.03
C TYR A 196 -7.86 -12.91 7.14
N LEU A 197 -7.39 -13.18 8.34
CA LEU A 197 -6.19 -13.98 8.57
C LEU A 197 -6.56 -15.46 8.71
N LYS A 198 -5.89 -16.33 7.94
CA LYS A 198 -6.03 -17.80 8.09
C LYS A 198 -5.62 -18.24 9.50
N PRO A 199 -6.15 -19.38 10.00
CA PRO A 199 -5.63 -19.99 11.22
C PRO A 199 -4.12 -20.21 11.12
N GLN A 200 -3.37 -19.78 12.16
CA GLN A 200 -1.90 -19.79 12.19
C GLN A 200 -1.22 -18.83 11.18
N GLY A 201 -1.96 -17.93 10.57
CA GLY A 201 -1.41 -16.84 9.79
C GLY A 201 -0.69 -15.81 10.67
N VAL A 202 0.03 -14.90 10.04
CA VAL A 202 0.82 -13.86 10.71
C VAL A 202 0.37 -12.48 10.26
N ALA A 203 0.28 -11.54 11.20
CA ALA A 203 0.07 -10.12 10.89
C ALA A 203 1.31 -9.31 11.29
N ILE A 204 1.76 -8.45 10.40
CA ILE A 204 2.88 -7.52 10.62
C ILE A 204 2.36 -6.10 10.45
N PHE A 205 2.32 -5.35 11.54
CA PHE A 205 1.85 -3.97 11.55
C PHE A 205 2.98 -3.02 11.93
N LEU A 206 3.21 -2.02 11.11
CA LEU A 206 3.97 -0.83 11.50
C LEU A 206 2.99 0.14 12.14
N ALA A 207 3.18 0.43 13.42
CA ALA A 207 2.24 1.17 14.23
C ALA A 207 2.92 2.33 14.98
N PRO A 208 2.17 3.36 15.39
CA PRO A 208 2.69 4.44 16.22
C PRO A 208 3.28 3.92 17.54
N ASN A 209 4.34 4.57 18.03
CA ASN A 209 5.02 4.17 19.28
C ASN A 209 4.10 4.12 20.51
N ASN A 210 3.03 4.91 20.52
CA ASN A 210 2.07 4.96 21.61
C ASN A 210 0.96 3.90 21.53
N LEU A 211 1.01 3.00 20.56
CA LEU A 211 -0.01 1.95 20.40
C LEU A 211 -0.21 1.17 21.70
N LEU A 212 0.89 0.72 22.32
CA LEU A 212 0.88 -0.10 23.52
C LEU A 212 0.67 0.69 24.83
N THR A 213 0.57 2.00 24.77
CA THR A 213 0.34 2.89 25.93
C THR A 213 -0.95 3.69 25.80
N SER A 214 -1.71 3.48 24.72
CA SER A 214 -3.02 4.11 24.53
C SER A 214 -4.06 3.54 25.50
N PRO A 215 -5.14 4.26 25.81
CA PRO A 215 -6.21 3.76 26.67
C PRO A 215 -6.85 2.45 26.17
N GLN A 216 -6.76 2.16 24.86
CA GLN A 216 -7.29 0.95 24.23
C GLN A 216 -6.26 -0.18 24.09
N SER A 217 -5.04 -0.01 24.60
CA SER A 217 -3.97 -1.00 24.43
C SER A 217 -4.30 -2.37 25.03
N ASP A 218 -5.08 -2.40 26.10
CA ASP A 218 -5.52 -3.65 26.76
C ASP A 218 -6.58 -4.42 25.92
N LEU A 219 -7.12 -3.80 24.88
CA LEU A 219 -8.13 -4.39 23.99
C LEU A 219 -7.52 -4.90 22.67
N LEU A 220 -6.26 -4.58 22.41
CA LEU A 220 -5.50 -5.02 21.23
C LEU A 220 -4.79 -6.35 21.52
#